data_5a4a4754f641bca34c8efcf350f7d9cb
#
_entry.id   5a4a4754f641bca34c8efcf350f7d9cb
#
_cell.length_a   1.000
_cell.length_b   1.000
_cell.length_c   1.000
_cell.angle_alpha   90.00
_cell.angle_beta   90.00
_cell.angle_gamma   90.00
#
_symmetry.space_group_name_H-M   'P 1'
#
loop_
_entity.id
_entity.type
_entity.pdbx_description
1 polymer ?
#
loop_
_entity_poly.entity_id
_entity_poly.type
_entity_poly.pdbx_seq_one_letter_code
_entity_poly.pdbx_strand_id
1 'polypeptide(L)'
;MRTTILRALAMAGALATAASLPSPAAAAPVKYSAHYGEDRAEIEDLMARYLFAIDYFDWDAYVATFADDGELEFASGVSRGHDAIRKAVTDFSKGIGRFYHTADGKPAKLRHIILQSAIRVEGGHAWARSQWLEMANHGEGDQPKIGTYGEYEDTLKRVNGHWLFARRNVLNEFIPKRNSGPADPVAAMDAEAARVVGGKR
;
A
#
# COMPACT_ATOMS: atom_id res chain seq x y z
N MET A 1 -30.75 -51.55 62.27
CA MET A 1 -30.68 -51.97 60.89
C MET A 1 -30.87 -50.73 60.01
N ARG A 2 -29.80 -50.21 59.43
CA ARG A 2 -29.86 -49.10 58.49
C ARG A 2 -29.20 -49.59 57.20
N THR A 3 -29.98 -49.71 56.13
CA THR A 3 -29.55 -50.20 54.82
C THR A 3 -29.01 -49.01 53.99
N THR A 4 -27.74 -49.05 53.66
CA THR A 4 -27.07 -48.02 52.81
C THR A 4 -27.20 -48.43 51.35
N ILE A 5 -27.89 -47.64 50.56
CA ILE A 5 -28.01 -47.82 49.09
C ILE A 5 -26.84 -47.08 48.38
N LEU A 6 -25.93 -47.83 47.78
CA LEU A 6 -24.88 -47.31 46.91
C LEU A 6 -25.51 -46.97 45.55
N ARG A 7 -25.46 -45.66 45.13
CA ARG A 7 -25.80 -45.25 43.80
C ARG A 7 -24.47 -45.16 42.94
N ALA A 8 -24.36 -46.01 41.95
CA ALA A 8 -23.30 -45.94 40.95
C ALA A 8 -23.59 -44.82 39.98
N LEU A 9 -22.68 -43.86 39.87
CA LEU A 9 -22.71 -42.78 38.87
C LEU A 9 -21.98 -43.29 37.62
N ALA A 10 -22.70 -43.53 36.53
CA ALA A 10 -22.11 -43.82 35.23
C ALA A 10 -21.64 -42.50 34.61
N MET A 11 -20.34 -42.29 34.48
CA MET A 11 -19.77 -41.20 33.65
C MET A 11 -19.79 -41.61 32.18
N ALA A 12 -20.67 -40.97 31.40
CA ALA A 12 -20.62 -41.02 29.94
C ALA A 12 -19.53 -40.07 29.46
N GLY A 13 -18.39 -40.63 29.01
CA GLY A 13 -17.33 -39.87 28.37
C GLY A 13 -17.74 -39.44 26.94
N ALA A 14 -17.98 -38.15 26.72
CA ALA A 14 -18.16 -37.60 25.40
C ALA A 14 -16.77 -37.50 24.74
N LEU A 15 -16.49 -38.35 23.71
CA LEU A 15 -15.36 -38.16 22.81
C LEU A 15 -15.63 -36.90 21.96
N ALA A 16 -14.99 -35.81 22.27
CA ALA A 16 -14.91 -34.64 21.39
C ALA A 16 -13.99 -34.98 20.21
N THR A 17 -14.56 -35.24 19.05
CA THR A 17 -13.78 -35.27 17.79
C THR A 17 -13.31 -33.87 17.48
N ALA A 18 -12.04 -33.60 17.71
CA ALA A 18 -11.40 -32.38 17.26
C ALA A 18 -11.39 -32.37 15.71
N ALA A 19 -12.28 -31.59 15.11
CA ALA A 19 -12.19 -31.31 13.68
C ALA A 19 -10.90 -30.52 13.45
N SER A 20 -9.92 -31.15 12.77
CA SER A 20 -8.71 -30.49 12.32
C SER A 20 -9.10 -29.42 11.28
N LEU A 21 -8.93 -28.14 11.65
CA LEU A 21 -9.06 -27.04 10.71
C LEU A 21 -8.01 -27.28 9.58
N PRO A 22 -8.39 -27.10 8.32
CA PRO A 22 -7.42 -27.21 7.24
C PRO A 22 -6.29 -26.19 7.47
N SER A 23 -5.05 -26.67 7.51
CA SER A 23 -3.88 -25.79 7.55
C SER A 23 -3.93 -24.88 6.34
N PRO A 24 -3.70 -23.57 6.46
CA PRO A 24 -3.64 -22.70 5.30
C PRO A 24 -2.60 -23.27 4.34
N ALA A 25 -3.00 -23.50 3.10
CA ALA A 25 -2.07 -23.97 2.07
C ALA A 25 -0.93 -22.96 1.97
N ALA A 26 0.31 -23.43 2.17
CA ALA A 26 1.48 -22.58 1.99
C ALA A 26 1.42 -21.99 0.57
N ALA A 27 1.52 -20.67 0.46
CA ALA A 27 1.54 -20.02 -0.84
C ALA A 27 2.67 -20.61 -1.70
N ALA A 28 2.37 -20.96 -2.95
CA ALA A 28 3.39 -21.47 -3.85
C ALA A 28 4.49 -20.41 -4.01
N PRO A 29 5.78 -20.82 -4.03
CA PRO A 29 6.87 -19.85 -4.16
C PRO A 29 6.71 -19.06 -5.46
N VAL A 30 6.83 -17.74 -5.35
CA VAL A 30 6.76 -16.81 -6.48
C VAL A 30 7.94 -17.09 -7.40
N LYS A 31 7.67 -17.36 -8.69
CA LYS A 31 8.71 -17.45 -9.70
C LYS A 31 8.99 -16.07 -10.28
N TYR A 32 10.22 -15.64 -10.20
CA TYR A 32 10.68 -14.38 -10.76
C TYR A 32 11.23 -14.59 -12.18
N SER A 33 11.06 -13.61 -13.07
CA SER A 33 11.69 -13.57 -14.40
C SER A 33 13.20 -13.37 -14.28
N ALA A 34 13.94 -13.66 -15.36
CA ALA A 34 15.39 -13.43 -15.41
C ALA A 34 15.76 -11.94 -15.21
N HIS A 35 14.88 -11.02 -15.61
CA HIS A 35 15.08 -9.56 -15.50
C HIS A 35 14.41 -8.95 -14.27
N TYR A 36 13.86 -9.76 -13.37
CA TYR A 36 13.13 -9.24 -12.21
C TYR A 36 13.96 -8.26 -11.35
N GLY A 37 15.27 -8.51 -11.20
CA GLY A 37 16.12 -7.64 -10.42
C GLY A 37 16.28 -6.24 -11.02
N GLU A 38 16.41 -6.15 -12.34
CA GLU A 38 16.48 -4.89 -13.09
C GLU A 38 15.13 -4.15 -13.05
N ASP A 39 14.04 -4.87 -13.33
CA ASP A 39 12.68 -4.33 -13.27
C ASP A 39 12.35 -3.79 -11.88
N ARG A 40 12.70 -4.55 -10.84
CA ARG A 40 12.48 -4.15 -9.46
C ARG A 40 13.27 -2.88 -9.12
N ALA A 41 14.54 -2.81 -9.49
CA ALA A 41 15.38 -1.64 -9.24
C ALA A 41 14.84 -0.38 -9.91
N GLU A 42 14.37 -0.48 -11.16
CA GLU A 42 13.76 0.62 -11.89
C GLU A 42 12.43 1.07 -11.26
N ILE A 43 11.60 0.13 -10.80
CA ILE A 43 10.34 0.43 -10.11
C ILE A 43 10.61 1.09 -8.76
N GLU A 44 11.58 0.62 -7.98
CA GLU A 44 11.97 1.24 -6.71
C GLU A 44 12.53 2.65 -6.91
N ASP A 45 13.34 2.89 -7.95
CA ASP A 45 13.81 4.25 -8.32
C ASP A 45 12.63 5.16 -8.71
N LEU A 46 11.66 4.65 -9.49
CA LEU A 46 10.45 5.40 -9.81
C LEU A 46 9.66 5.81 -8.56
N MET A 47 9.49 4.87 -7.61
CA MET A 47 8.83 5.16 -6.34
C MET A 47 9.57 6.22 -5.53
N ALA A 48 10.90 6.15 -5.50
CA ALA A 48 11.73 7.14 -4.83
C ALA A 48 11.60 8.53 -5.49
N ARG A 49 11.65 8.60 -6.83
CA ARG A 49 11.45 9.86 -7.57
C ARG A 49 10.09 10.49 -7.30
N TYR A 50 9.04 9.69 -7.24
CA TYR A 50 7.71 10.15 -6.85
C TYR A 50 7.73 10.82 -5.46
N LEU A 51 8.39 10.21 -4.46
CA LEU A 51 8.46 10.76 -3.11
C LEU A 51 9.34 12.03 -3.06
N PHE A 52 10.47 12.05 -3.75
CA PHE A 52 11.27 13.26 -3.83
C PHE A 52 10.48 14.40 -4.49
N ALA A 53 9.73 14.11 -5.55
CA ALA A 53 8.96 15.13 -6.26
C ALA A 53 7.87 15.76 -5.36
N ILE A 54 7.12 14.95 -4.60
CA ILE A 54 6.12 15.47 -3.68
C ILE A 54 6.75 16.24 -2.51
N ASP A 55 7.85 15.76 -1.96
CA ASP A 55 8.53 16.35 -0.81
C ASP A 55 9.19 17.71 -1.13
N TYR A 56 9.51 17.94 -2.39
CA TYR A 56 10.12 19.18 -2.88
C TYR A 56 9.18 20.02 -3.75
N PHE A 57 7.90 19.60 -3.86
CA PHE A 57 6.87 20.29 -4.65
C PHE A 57 7.22 20.44 -6.14
N ASP A 58 7.98 19.50 -6.67
CA ASP A 58 8.31 19.41 -8.10
C ASP A 58 7.19 18.67 -8.85
N TRP A 59 6.17 19.44 -9.25
CA TRP A 59 4.99 18.86 -9.89
C TRP A 59 5.25 18.36 -11.30
N ASP A 60 6.27 18.86 -11.98
CA ASP A 60 6.69 18.35 -13.29
C ASP A 60 7.32 16.95 -13.14
N ALA A 61 8.26 16.80 -12.23
CA ALA A 61 8.84 15.51 -11.90
C ALA A 61 7.79 14.53 -11.34
N TYR A 62 6.82 15.02 -10.54
CA TYR A 62 5.77 14.20 -9.97
C TYR A 62 4.88 13.57 -11.05
N VAL A 63 4.33 14.37 -11.97
CA VAL A 63 3.45 13.85 -13.02
C VAL A 63 4.21 12.98 -14.02
N ALA A 64 5.50 13.24 -14.25
CA ALA A 64 6.35 12.43 -15.12
C ALA A 64 6.56 11.00 -14.60
N THR A 65 6.24 10.69 -13.35
CA THR A 65 6.23 9.31 -12.82
C THR A 65 5.03 8.49 -13.29
N PHE A 66 4.00 9.14 -13.82
CA PHE A 66 2.81 8.50 -14.35
C PHE A 66 2.86 8.37 -15.87
N ALA A 67 2.24 7.33 -16.40
CA ALA A 67 1.95 7.26 -17.83
C ALA A 67 0.96 8.38 -18.24
N ASP A 68 0.92 8.75 -19.52
CA ASP A 68 0.06 9.84 -20.03
C ASP A 68 -1.42 9.66 -19.66
N ASP A 69 -1.89 8.40 -19.62
CA ASP A 69 -3.24 7.99 -19.21
C ASP A 69 -3.29 7.51 -17.76
N GLY A 70 -2.24 7.76 -16.97
CA GLY A 70 -2.13 7.28 -15.59
C GLY A 70 -3.20 7.82 -14.66
N GLU A 71 -3.45 7.10 -13.59
CA GLU A 71 -4.45 7.45 -12.58
C GLU A 71 -3.80 7.62 -11.20
N LEU A 72 -4.16 8.71 -10.53
CA LEU A 72 -3.90 8.92 -9.10
C LEU A 72 -5.22 8.91 -8.35
N GLU A 73 -5.35 8.02 -7.38
CA GLU A 73 -6.49 7.96 -6.47
C GLU A 73 -6.04 8.26 -5.04
N PHE A 74 -6.66 9.25 -4.41
CA PHE A 74 -6.43 9.58 -3.01
C PHE A 74 -7.67 10.30 -2.43
N ALA A 75 -7.52 10.95 -1.26
CA ALA A 75 -8.62 11.58 -0.51
C ALA A 75 -9.64 12.38 -1.32
N SER A 76 -9.20 13.02 -2.40
CA SER A 76 -10.04 13.87 -3.26
C SER A 76 -10.73 13.10 -4.39
N GLY A 77 -10.50 11.79 -4.51
CA GLY A 77 -11.02 10.95 -5.59
C GLY A 77 -9.97 10.57 -6.63
N VAL A 78 -10.43 10.19 -7.82
CA VAL A 78 -9.58 9.73 -8.92
C VAL A 78 -9.28 10.89 -9.88
N SER A 79 -8.00 11.08 -10.20
CA SER A 79 -7.50 12.01 -11.22
C SER A 79 -6.82 11.23 -12.34
N ARG A 80 -7.15 11.51 -13.60
CA ARG A 80 -6.63 10.79 -14.77
C ARG A 80 -5.87 11.73 -15.69
N GLY A 81 -4.66 11.29 -16.09
CA GLY A 81 -3.75 12.04 -16.94
C GLY A 81 -3.01 13.15 -16.22
N HIS A 82 -1.90 13.62 -16.82
CA HIS A 82 -0.94 14.52 -16.19
C HIS A 82 -1.58 15.83 -15.69
N ASP A 83 -2.46 16.47 -16.47
CA ASP A 83 -3.07 17.75 -16.08
C ASP A 83 -3.98 17.62 -14.86
N ALA A 84 -4.82 16.56 -14.84
CA ALA A 84 -5.72 16.32 -13.71
C ALA A 84 -4.94 15.93 -12.44
N ILE A 85 -3.90 15.10 -12.58
CA ILE A 85 -3.03 14.71 -11.47
C ILE A 85 -2.30 15.95 -10.93
N ARG A 86 -1.71 16.78 -11.79
CA ARG A 86 -1.04 18.03 -11.42
C ARG A 86 -1.98 18.94 -10.63
N LYS A 87 -3.19 19.15 -11.16
CA LYS A 87 -4.19 19.98 -10.48
C LYS A 87 -4.51 19.44 -9.09
N ALA A 88 -4.77 18.13 -8.98
CA ALA A 88 -5.15 17.50 -7.72
C ALA A 88 -4.08 17.63 -6.65
N VAL A 89 -2.79 17.37 -6.99
CA VAL A 89 -1.69 17.46 -6.02
C VAL A 89 -1.35 18.91 -5.66
N THR A 90 -1.49 19.85 -6.60
CA THR A 90 -1.29 21.27 -6.35
C THR A 90 -2.35 21.80 -5.38
N ASP A 91 -3.61 21.44 -5.57
CA ASP A 91 -4.71 21.86 -4.69
C ASP A 91 -4.57 21.24 -3.29
N PHE A 92 -4.17 19.96 -3.24
CA PHE A 92 -3.90 19.27 -1.99
C PHE A 92 -2.76 19.93 -1.21
N SER A 93 -1.65 20.26 -1.88
CA SER A 93 -0.49 20.89 -1.24
C SER A 93 -0.82 22.24 -0.59
N LYS A 94 -1.67 23.04 -1.25
CA LYS A 94 -2.17 24.30 -0.68
C LYS A 94 -3.01 24.09 0.58
N GLY A 95 -3.76 22.97 0.64
CA GLY A 95 -4.57 22.59 1.80
C GLY A 95 -3.71 22.11 2.97
N ILE A 96 -2.73 21.26 2.70
CA ILE A 96 -1.86 20.64 3.70
C ILE A 96 -0.97 21.66 4.40
N GLY A 97 -0.48 22.67 3.72
CA GLY A 97 0.35 23.73 4.30
C GLY A 97 -0.26 24.39 5.53
N ARG A 98 -1.58 24.29 5.73
CA ARG A 98 -2.27 24.78 6.92
C ARG A 98 -2.03 23.93 8.17
N PHE A 99 -1.63 22.66 7.99
CA PHE A 99 -1.44 21.72 9.09
C PHE A 99 0.04 21.46 9.40
N TYR A 100 0.92 21.70 8.41
CA TYR A 100 2.35 21.43 8.51
C TYR A 100 3.15 22.72 8.50
N HIS A 101 3.24 23.35 9.66
CA HIS A 101 4.04 24.55 9.87
C HIS A 101 4.83 24.46 11.18
N THR A 102 5.95 25.14 11.20
CA THR A 102 6.79 25.32 12.40
C THR A 102 6.17 26.31 13.36
N ALA A 103 6.71 26.44 14.58
CA ALA A 103 6.21 27.33 15.61
C ALA A 103 6.20 28.81 15.16
N ASP A 104 7.13 29.19 14.27
CA ASP A 104 7.20 30.54 13.67
C ASP A 104 6.31 30.72 12.42
N GLY A 105 5.47 29.72 12.11
CA GLY A 105 4.50 29.77 11.02
C GLY A 105 5.08 29.50 9.63
N LYS A 106 6.34 29.10 9.51
CA LYS A 106 6.92 28.70 8.22
C LYS A 106 6.48 27.28 7.83
N PRO A 107 6.47 26.94 6.53
CA PRO A 107 6.20 25.57 6.09
C PRO A 107 7.16 24.58 6.76
N ALA A 108 6.62 23.53 7.34
CA ALA A 108 7.41 22.42 7.87
C ALA A 108 8.09 21.64 6.73
N LYS A 109 9.22 21.04 7.05
CA LYS A 109 9.91 20.12 6.13
C LYS A 109 9.25 18.77 6.20
N LEU A 110 8.44 18.45 5.20
CA LEU A 110 7.76 17.18 5.05
C LEU A 110 8.67 16.16 4.35
N ARG A 111 8.62 14.92 4.80
CA ARG A 111 9.32 13.79 4.19
C ARG A 111 8.44 12.55 4.21
N HIS A 112 8.27 11.96 3.04
CA HIS A 112 7.63 10.65 2.89
C HIS A 112 8.68 9.55 2.85
N ILE A 113 8.37 8.42 3.45
CA ILE A 113 9.28 7.28 3.57
C ILE A 113 8.51 6.03 3.17
N ILE A 114 9.04 5.26 2.21
CA ILE A 114 8.58 3.89 1.97
C ILE A 114 9.30 2.97 2.94
N LEU A 115 8.53 2.18 3.67
CA LEU A 115 9.06 1.24 4.67
C LEU A 115 9.41 -0.09 4.02
N GLN A 116 8.46 -0.68 3.31
CA GLN A 116 8.63 -1.97 2.62
C GLN A 116 7.76 -2.02 1.36
N SER A 117 8.21 -2.82 0.39
CA SER A 117 7.50 -3.00 -0.87
C SER A 117 7.52 -4.45 -1.30
N ALA A 118 6.34 -4.99 -1.61
CA ALA A 118 6.18 -6.22 -2.38
C ALA A 118 5.92 -5.84 -3.84
N ILE A 119 6.68 -6.41 -4.78
CA ILE A 119 6.60 -6.09 -6.20
C ILE A 119 6.43 -7.38 -6.98
N ARG A 120 5.48 -7.41 -7.92
CA ARG A 120 5.25 -8.47 -8.88
C ARG A 120 5.41 -7.93 -10.28
N VAL A 121 6.16 -8.63 -11.14
CA VAL A 121 6.39 -8.24 -12.54
C VAL A 121 5.98 -9.39 -13.45
N GLU A 122 5.15 -9.09 -14.46
CA GLU A 122 4.70 -10.03 -15.46
C GLU A 122 4.72 -9.37 -16.86
N GLY A 123 5.79 -9.59 -17.59
CA GLY A 123 6.02 -8.96 -18.91
C GLY A 123 6.09 -7.44 -18.81
N GLY A 124 5.22 -6.73 -19.52
CA GLY A 124 5.15 -5.26 -19.51
C GLY A 124 4.24 -4.67 -18.44
N HIS A 125 3.81 -5.46 -17.46
CA HIS A 125 2.95 -5.05 -16.34
C HIS A 125 3.62 -5.37 -15.01
N ALA A 126 3.41 -4.50 -14.02
CA ALA A 126 3.84 -4.76 -12.66
C ALA A 126 2.79 -4.27 -11.65
N TRP A 127 2.84 -4.86 -10.48
CA TRP A 127 2.03 -4.49 -9.32
C TRP A 127 2.97 -4.27 -8.15
N ALA A 128 2.64 -3.29 -7.32
CA ALA A 128 3.35 -3.11 -6.06
C ALA A 128 2.37 -2.80 -4.93
N ARG A 129 2.77 -3.22 -3.74
CA ARG A 129 2.14 -2.85 -2.47
C ARG A 129 3.24 -2.35 -1.56
N SER A 130 3.09 -1.14 -1.07
CA SER A 130 4.11 -0.51 -0.23
C SER A 130 3.47 0.13 0.98
N GLN A 131 4.12 0.02 2.12
CA GLN A 131 3.74 0.81 3.29
C GLN A 131 4.54 2.11 3.30
N TRP A 132 3.87 3.19 3.66
CA TRP A 132 4.49 4.50 3.74
C TRP A 132 4.15 5.21 5.05
N LEU A 133 5.03 6.08 5.47
CA LEU A 133 4.77 7.06 6.50
C LEU A 133 5.29 8.43 6.06
N GLU A 134 4.71 9.47 6.64
CA GLU A 134 5.24 10.80 6.50
C GLU A 134 5.67 11.34 7.86
N MET A 135 6.69 12.19 7.86
CA MET A 135 7.15 12.93 9.03
C MET A 135 7.47 14.36 8.66
N ALA A 136 7.26 15.26 9.60
CA ALA A 136 7.59 16.67 9.45
C ALA A 136 8.03 17.27 10.79
N ASN A 137 8.76 18.40 10.73
CA ASN A 137 9.18 19.14 11.91
C ASN A 137 8.09 20.12 12.37
N HIS A 138 6.91 19.59 12.72
CA HIS A 138 5.75 20.37 13.19
C HIS A 138 5.30 19.97 14.61
N GLY A 139 6.17 19.27 15.34
CA GLY A 139 5.97 18.96 16.75
C GLY A 139 6.30 20.15 17.66
N GLU A 140 6.12 19.96 18.96
CA GLU A 140 6.50 20.97 19.95
C GLU A 140 8.00 21.31 19.83
N GLY A 141 8.33 22.60 19.78
CA GLY A 141 9.70 23.08 19.58
C GLY A 141 10.30 22.66 18.24
N ASP A 142 9.48 22.52 17.19
CA ASP A 142 9.88 22.12 15.84
C ASP A 142 10.54 20.72 15.76
N GLN A 143 10.22 19.86 16.74
CA GLN A 143 10.70 18.48 16.72
C GLN A 143 10.05 17.66 15.61
N PRO A 144 10.76 16.66 15.06
CA PRO A 144 10.18 15.73 14.11
C PRO A 144 9.00 14.98 14.71
N LYS A 145 7.92 14.88 13.95
CA LYS A 145 6.70 14.17 14.33
C LYS A 145 6.21 13.36 13.15
N ILE A 146 5.78 12.12 13.41
CA ILE A 146 5.05 11.32 12.43
C ILE A 146 3.68 11.97 12.26
N GLY A 147 3.35 12.29 11.01
CA GLY A 147 2.08 12.89 10.64
C GLY A 147 1.06 11.84 10.24
N THR A 148 1.28 11.18 9.12
CA THR A 148 0.34 10.24 8.53
C THR A 148 1.06 8.97 8.04
N TYR A 149 0.29 7.90 7.81
CA TYR A 149 0.80 6.64 7.30
C TYR A 149 -0.30 5.87 6.55
N GLY A 150 0.12 4.88 5.79
CA GLY A 150 -0.80 4.04 5.05
C GLY A 150 -0.11 3.14 4.03
N GLU A 151 -0.83 2.82 2.97
CA GLU A 151 -0.38 1.94 1.92
C GLU A 151 -0.50 2.59 0.55
N TYR A 152 0.39 2.20 -0.37
CA TYR A 152 0.24 2.41 -1.80
C TYR A 152 -0.16 1.10 -2.46
N GLU A 153 -1.20 1.14 -3.27
CA GLU A 153 -1.54 0.10 -4.22
C GLU A 153 -1.24 0.60 -5.63
N ASP A 154 -0.20 0.03 -6.22
CA ASP A 154 0.26 0.44 -7.53
C ASP A 154 0.02 -0.62 -8.59
N THR A 155 -0.38 -0.17 -9.77
CA THR A 155 -0.17 -0.90 -11.03
C THR A 155 0.73 -0.07 -11.92
N LEU A 156 1.68 -0.75 -12.57
CA LEU A 156 2.68 -0.12 -13.41
C LEU A 156 2.65 -0.76 -14.80
N LYS A 157 3.08 0.01 -15.78
CA LYS A 157 3.26 -0.47 -17.15
C LYS A 157 4.56 0.05 -17.74
N ARG A 158 5.11 -0.73 -18.67
CA ARG A 158 6.30 -0.32 -19.40
C ARG A 158 5.91 0.53 -20.61
N VAL A 159 6.41 1.76 -20.66
CA VAL A 159 6.20 2.73 -21.74
C VAL A 159 7.55 3.12 -22.30
N ASN A 160 7.78 2.91 -23.60
CA ASN A 160 9.06 3.21 -24.26
C ASN A 160 10.28 2.62 -23.54
N GLY A 161 10.13 1.42 -22.94
CA GLY A 161 11.21 0.74 -22.23
C GLY A 161 11.29 1.08 -20.73
N HIS A 162 10.55 2.06 -20.21
CA HIS A 162 10.60 2.52 -18.83
C HIS A 162 9.33 2.18 -18.05
N TRP A 163 9.48 1.89 -16.78
CA TRP A 163 8.34 1.69 -15.89
C TRP A 163 7.71 3.02 -15.48
N LEU A 164 6.38 3.11 -15.58
CA LEU A 164 5.58 4.26 -15.13
C LEU A 164 4.35 3.76 -14.37
N PHE A 165 3.83 4.57 -13.45
CA PHE A 165 2.55 4.28 -12.82
C PHE A 165 1.43 4.33 -13.84
N ALA A 166 0.73 3.21 -14.02
CA ALA A 166 -0.55 3.18 -14.70
C ALA A 166 -1.67 3.61 -13.73
N ARG A 167 -1.55 3.22 -12.46
CA ARG A 167 -2.41 3.69 -11.38
C ARG A 167 -1.64 3.64 -10.06
N ARG A 168 -1.81 4.67 -9.24
CA ARG A 168 -1.43 4.69 -7.83
C ARG A 168 -2.65 5.02 -6.99
N ASN A 169 -2.99 4.15 -6.05
CA ASN A 169 -4.00 4.40 -5.04
C ASN A 169 -3.31 4.63 -3.68
N VAL A 170 -3.59 5.79 -3.10
CA VAL A 170 -3.02 6.21 -1.80
C VAL A 170 -4.06 5.92 -0.71
N LEU A 171 -3.86 4.84 0.01
CA LEU A 171 -4.67 4.46 1.16
C LEU A 171 -4.10 5.10 2.43
N ASN A 172 -5.00 5.62 3.24
CA ASN A 172 -4.66 6.45 4.39
C ASN A 172 -5.26 5.81 5.64
N GLU A 173 -4.47 5.05 6.38
CA GLU A 173 -4.94 4.19 7.46
C GLU A 173 -5.25 4.93 8.75
N PHE A 174 -4.70 6.13 8.92
CA PHE A 174 -4.94 6.93 10.12
C PHE A 174 -6.26 7.70 10.12
N ILE A 175 -6.96 7.80 8.98
CA ILE A 175 -8.25 8.49 8.89
C ILE A 175 -9.40 7.49 9.09
N PRO A 176 -10.17 7.60 10.19
CA PRO A 176 -11.34 6.75 10.39
C PRO A 176 -12.29 6.79 9.19
N LYS A 177 -12.83 5.65 8.80
CA LYS A 177 -13.78 5.47 7.68
C LYS A 177 -13.16 5.63 6.28
N ARG A 178 -11.84 5.71 6.14
CA ARG A 178 -11.23 5.54 4.84
C ARG A 178 -11.02 4.08 4.52
N ASN A 179 -11.09 3.76 3.23
CA ASN A 179 -10.76 2.42 2.76
C ASN A 179 -9.30 2.11 3.14
N SER A 180 -9.12 1.14 4.00
CA SER A 180 -7.81 0.65 4.41
C SER A 180 -7.27 -0.44 3.48
N GLY A 181 -7.92 -0.65 2.34
CA GLY A 181 -7.54 -1.72 1.42
C GLY A 181 -7.91 -3.13 1.94
N PRO A 182 -7.42 -4.19 1.28
CA PRO A 182 -7.67 -5.57 1.65
C PRO A 182 -6.90 -5.95 2.93
N ALA A 183 -7.42 -6.94 3.67
CA ALA A 183 -6.79 -7.44 4.89
C ALA A 183 -5.40 -8.05 4.67
N ASP A 184 -5.13 -8.54 3.46
CA ASP A 184 -3.81 -9.00 3.01
C ASP A 184 -3.54 -8.39 1.62
N PRO A 185 -2.86 -7.22 1.57
CA PRO A 185 -2.62 -6.52 0.33
C PRO A 185 -1.68 -7.27 -0.63
N VAL A 186 -0.77 -8.09 -0.11
CA VAL A 186 0.15 -8.88 -0.96
C VAL A 186 -0.58 -10.04 -1.61
N ALA A 187 -1.39 -10.78 -0.86
CA ALA A 187 -2.21 -11.84 -1.42
C ALA A 187 -3.23 -11.31 -2.45
N ALA A 188 -3.81 -10.14 -2.20
CA ALA A 188 -4.70 -9.48 -3.15
C ALA A 188 -3.99 -9.08 -4.44
N MET A 189 -2.77 -8.55 -4.33
CA MET A 189 -1.90 -8.22 -5.48
C MET A 189 -1.57 -9.46 -6.31
N ASP A 190 -1.18 -10.56 -5.67
CA ASP A 190 -0.85 -11.81 -6.37
C ASP A 190 -2.05 -12.40 -7.10
N ALA A 191 -3.25 -12.32 -6.48
CA ALA A 191 -4.49 -12.74 -7.12
C ALA A 191 -4.89 -11.84 -8.30
N GLU A 192 -4.62 -10.55 -8.24
CA GLU A 192 -4.83 -9.59 -9.33
C GLU A 192 -3.90 -9.89 -10.51
N ALA A 193 -2.61 -10.06 -10.25
CA ALA A 193 -1.61 -10.40 -11.26
C ALA A 193 -1.95 -11.72 -11.96
N ALA A 194 -2.34 -12.75 -11.20
CA ALA A 194 -2.71 -14.05 -11.76
C ALA A 194 -3.92 -13.98 -12.71
N ARG A 195 -4.91 -13.12 -12.41
CA ARG A 195 -6.08 -12.90 -13.30
C ARG A 195 -5.69 -12.26 -14.62
N VAL A 196 -4.81 -11.26 -14.59
CA VAL A 196 -4.34 -10.58 -15.80
C VAL A 196 -3.52 -11.51 -16.68
N VAL A 197 -2.66 -12.36 -16.12
CA VAL A 197 -1.85 -13.34 -16.84
C VAL A 197 -2.72 -14.48 -17.36
N GLY A 198 -3.65 -14.99 -16.57
CA GLY A 198 -4.56 -16.08 -16.93
C GLY A 198 -5.56 -15.72 -18.04
N GLY A 199 -5.98 -14.47 -18.14
CA GLY A 199 -6.91 -13.98 -19.17
C GLY A 199 -6.27 -13.75 -20.55
N LYS A 200 -4.97 -13.92 -20.70
CA LYS A 200 -4.20 -13.79 -21.96
C LYS A 200 -3.90 -15.13 -22.66
N ARG A 201 -4.49 -16.26 -22.19
CA ARG A 201 -4.32 -17.60 -22.79
C ARG A 201 -5.50 -17.96 -23.65
#